data_fa46d83b7ffd6814b58beba328775cc0
#
_entry.id   fa46d83b7ffd6814b58beba328775cc0
#
_cell.length_a   1.000
_cell.length_b   1.000
_cell.length_c   1.000
_cell.angle_alpha   90.00
_cell.angle_beta   90.00
_cell.angle_gamma   90.00
#
_symmetry.space_group_name_H-M   'P 1'
#
loop_
_entity.id
_entity.type
_entity.pdbx_description
1 polymer ?
#
loop_
_entity_poly.entity_id
_entity_poly.type
_entity_poly.pdbx_seq_one_letter_code
_entity_poly.pdbx_strand_id
1 'polypeptide(L)'
;MKKLLILGVAGALLLGTMAGAAAAGAADETATETRVIDARVTRVRLDGVVDLKLRQGAVPSLVISGANRLVEQTISRQSGDTLIIENDEHSGRSGRRSSLRVELVLPALRELISESLGRSEVTGFSGENIHLSLDGAGSMTMQGSSYRVVKVTLGGLGSMNLQGLNADLIELNLEGAGYVTLEGRARTLRANMEGLGGLDAKQFMADSVSVDLSGLGSATVNAHVNANLNLSGLGSVTVYGKPQNRKVSVDGLGKVSWK
;
A
#
# COMPACT_ATOMS: atom_id res chain seq x y z
N MET A 1 66.47 -62.59 15.86
CA MET A 1 66.11 -63.42 17.01
C MET A 1 64.62 -63.14 17.36
N LYS A 2 63.91 -64.28 17.36
CA LYS A 2 62.60 -64.50 18.09
C LYS A 2 61.46 -63.57 17.86
N LYS A 3 60.46 -63.98 17.05
CA LYS A 3 59.23 -64.70 17.42
C LYS A 3 58.34 -63.96 18.41
N LEU A 4 57.10 -63.58 18.04
CA LEU A 4 55.91 -64.36 18.39
C LEU A 4 54.63 -63.87 17.66
N LEU A 5 54.00 -64.86 17.10
CA LEU A 5 52.64 -64.86 16.54
C LEU A 5 51.61 -64.83 17.69
N ILE A 6 50.48 -64.10 17.64
CA ILE A 6 49.19 -64.56 18.20
C ILE A 6 48.04 -64.10 17.30
N LEU A 7 47.33 -65.08 16.88
CA LEU A 7 46.09 -65.12 16.16
C LEU A 7 44.91 -64.78 17.14
N GLY A 8 43.90 -64.04 16.72
CA GLY A 8 42.69 -63.81 17.53
C GLY A 8 41.51 -63.38 16.65
N VAL A 9 40.74 -64.27 16.34
CA VAL A 9 39.46 -64.53 15.71
C VAL A 9 38.34 -63.46 15.98
N ALA A 10 37.70 -63.08 14.90
CA ALA A 10 36.27 -62.92 14.62
C ALA A 10 35.33 -62.13 15.61
N GLY A 11 34.62 -61.25 15.06
CA GLY A 11 33.37 -60.64 15.64
C GLY A 11 32.78 -59.66 14.66
N ALA A 12 32.11 -60.14 13.63
CA ALA A 12 31.28 -59.30 12.78
C ALA A 12 30.03 -58.87 13.55
N LEU A 13 29.89 -57.59 13.84
CA LEU A 13 28.61 -56.99 14.26
C LEU A 13 28.19 -56.00 13.21
N LEU A 14 27.31 -56.40 12.32
CA LEU A 14 26.54 -55.53 11.42
C LEU A 14 25.58 -54.70 12.23
N LEU A 15 25.91 -53.46 12.54
CA LEU A 15 24.98 -52.45 12.94
C LEU A 15 24.56 -51.66 11.68
N GLY A 16 23.39 -52.02 11.16
CA GLY A 16 22.69 -51.23 10.15
C GLY A 16 22.33 -49.86 10.70
N THR A 17 23.05 -48.83 10.32
CA THR A 17 22.61 -47.44 10.48
C THR A 17 21.58 -47.16 9.43
N MET A 18 20.32 -47.18 9.81
CA MET A 18 19.24 -46.55 9.10
C MET A 18 19.58 -45.06 9.04
N ALA A 19 20.17 -44.59 7.95
CA ALA A 19 20.22 -43.18 7.61
C ALA A 19 18.80 -42.73 7.26
N GLY A 20 18.07 -42.28 8.27
CA GLY A 20 16.89 -41.49 8.06
C GLY A 20 17.29 -40.22 7.33
N ALA A 21 17.05 -40.18 6.02
CA ALA A 21 17.10 -38.95 5.25
C ALA A 21 15.96 -38.08 5.78
N ALA A 22 16.26 -37.23 6.75
CA ALA A 22 15.44 -36.07 7.04
C ALA A 22 15.49 -35.21 5.75
N ALA A 23 14.39 -35.24 5.02
CA ALA A 23 14.13 -34.22 4.01
C ALA A 23 14.04 -32.90 4.76
N ALA A 24 15.16 -32.23 4.92
CA ALA A 24 15.19 -30.81 5.26
C ALA A 24 14.49 -30.13 4.09
N GLY A 25 13.24 -29.72 4.29
CA GLY A 25 12.54 -28.84 3.36
C GLY A 25 13.47 -27.65 3.14
N ALA A 26 13.92 -27.47 1.90
CA ALA A 26 14.73 -26.34 1.52
C ALA A 26 13.96 -25.07 1.97
N ALA A 27 14.45 -24.43 3.01
CA ALA A 27 14.04 -23.08 3.33
C ALA A 27 14.44 -22.26 2.09
N ASP A 28 13.46 -21.59 1.48
CA ASP A 28 13.74 -20.64 0.39
C ASP A 28 14.81 -19.68 0.89
N GLU A 29 16.03 -19.76 0.31
CA GLU A 29 17.09 -18.82 0.64
C GLU A 29 16.59 -17.40 0.38
N THR A 30 16.77 -16.53 1.35
CA THR A 30 16.44 -15.10 1.20
C THR A 30 17.57 -14.39 0.48
N ALA A 31 17.22 -13.63 -0.55
CA ALA A 31 18.15 -12.78 -1.28
C ALA A 31 17.84 -11.30 -1.04
N THR A 32 18.87 -10.49 -1.20
CA THR A 32 18.75 -9.02 -1.21
C THR A 32 19.57 -8.49 -2.38
N GLU A 33 18.92 -7.69 -3.21
CA GLU A 33 19.53 -7.10 -4.39
C GLU A 33 19.36 -5.57 -4.35
N THR A 34 20.45 -4.85 -4.60
CA THR A 34 20.43 -3.40 -4.77
C THR A 34 20.45 -3.07 -6.26
N ARG A 35 19.49 -2.30 -6.73
CA ARG A 35 19.38 -1.87 -8.13
C ARG A 35 19.62 -0.37 -8.26
N VAL A 36 20.31 0.02 -9.32
CA VAL A 36 20.60 1.43 -9.61
C VAL A 36 19.34 2.09 -10.19
N ILE A 37 18.98 3.25 -9.64
CA ILE A 37 17.91 4.10 -10.13
C ILE A 37 18.38 5.55 -10.25
N ASP A 38 17.78 6.31 -11.16
CA ASP A 38 18.11 7.71 -11.43
C ASP A 38 17.35 8.63 -10.44
N ALA A 39 17.97 9.73 -10.03
CA ALA A 39 17.37 10.76 -9.19
C ALA A 39 16.15 11.48 -9.84
N ARG A 40 15.95 11.33 -11.14
CA ARG A 40 14.79 11.87 -11.86
C ARG A 40 13.50 11.10 -11.60
N VAL A 41 13.58 9.91 -11.00
CA VAL A 41 12.37 9.14 -10.66
C VAL A 41 11.51 9.92 -9.67
N THR A 42 10.28 10.20 -10.09
CA THR A 42 9.25 10.85 -9.26
C THR A 42 7.91 10.13 -9.32
N ARG A 43 7.82 9.08 -10.17
CA ARG A 43 6.63 8.24 -10.35
C ARG A 43 6.98 6.80 -10.12
N VAL A 44 6.11 6.08 -9.43
CA VAL A 44 6.29 4.66 -9.10
C VAL A 44 5.03 3.89 -9.47
N ARG A 45 5.19 2.78 -10.16
CA ARG A 45 4.12 1.81 -10.46
C ARG A 45 4.49 0.45 -9.91
N LEU A 46 3.54 -0.17 -9.22
CA LEU A 46 3.69 -1.49 -8.62
C LEU A 46 2.64 -2.42 -9.19
N ASP A 47 3.07 -3.59 -9.60
CA ASP A 47 2.20 -4.68 -10.04
C ASP A 47 2.58 -6.00 -9.38
N GLY A 48 1.58 -6.86 -9.09
CA GLY A 48 1.76 -8.17 -8.45
C GLY A 48 1.64 -8.17 -6.93
N VAL A 49 2.52 -8.89 -6.22
CA VAL A 49 2.49 -9.02 -4.74
C VAL A 49 3.75 -8.39 -4.16
N VAL A 50 3.71 -7.09 -3.91
CA VAL A 50 4.88 -6.31 -3.50
C VAL A 50 4.57 -5.51 -2.23
N ASP A 51 5.38 -5.71 -1.19
CA ASP A 51 5.39 -4.85 0.00
C ASP A 51 6.40 -3.71 -0.21
N LEU A 52 5.92 -2.49 -0.40
CA LEU A 52 6.74 -1.30 -0.62
C LEU A 52 6.93 -0.49 0.65
N LYS A 53 8.18 -0.11 0.95
CA LYS A 53 8.52 0.98 1.86
C LYS A 53 9.19 2.10 1.08
N LEU A 54 8.50 3.23 0.94
CA LEU A 54 8.96 4.39 0.20
C LEU A 54 9.15 5.58 1.16
N ARG A 55 10.35 6.12 1.18
CA ARG A 55 10.67 7.29 2.02
C ARG A 55 11.39 8.37 1.23
N GLN A 56 11.24 9.60 1.68
CA GLN A 56 12.00 10.72 1.11
C GLN A 56 13.48 10.65 1.55
N GLY A 57 14.38 10.95 0.63
CA GLY A 57 15.82 11.07 0.90
C GLY A 57 16.57 11.62 -0.29
N ALA A 58 17.70 12.30 -0.02
CA ALA A 58 18.46 12.99 -1.06
C ALA A 58 19.14 12.05 -2.07
N VAL A 59 19.51 10.85 -1.63
CA VAL A 59 20.19 9.85 -2.48
C VAL A 59 19.20 8.75 -2.83
N PRO A 60 18.86 8.57 -4.12
CA PRO A 60 17.96 7.52 -4.56
C PRO A 60 18.57 6.13 -4.29
N SER A 61 17.75 5.21 -3.84
CA SER A 61 18.16 3.82 -3.68
C SER A 61 16.97 2.87 -3.84
N LEU A 62 17.20 1.72 -4.44
CA LEU A 62 16.25 0.65 -4.59
C LEU A 62 16.86 -0.65 -4.08
N VAL A 63 16.27 -1.22 -3.04
CA VAL A 63 16.65 -2.52 -2.48
C VAL A 63 15.45 -3.45 -2.54
N ILE A 64 15.65 -4.62 -3.11
CA ILE A 64 14.63 -5.66 -3.25
C ILE A 64 15.09 -6.87 -2.44
N SER A 65 14.23 -7.37 -1.57
CA SER A 65 14.52 -8.51 -0.70
C SER A 65 13.34 -9.48 -0.59
N GLY A 66 13.65 -10.76 -0.43
CA GLY A 66 12.66 -11.82 -0.33
C GLY A 66 13.25 -13.18 -0.63
N ALA A 67 12.41 -14.16 -0.95
CA ALA A 67 12.88 -15.46 -1.46
C ALA A 67 13.67 -15.25 -2.76
N ASN A 68 14.80 -15.94 -2.91
CA ASN A 68 15.72 -15.76 -4.03
C ASN A 68 15.00 -15.78 -5.39
N ARG A 69 14.12 -16.75 -5.58
CA ARG A 69 13.31 -16.87 -6.80
C ARG A 69 12.45 -15.63 -7.07
N LEU A 70 11.83 -15.03 -6.06
CA LEU A 70 11.01 -13.84 -6.21
C LEU A 70 11.86 -12.62 -6.58
N VAL A 71 13.04 -12.48 -5.96
CA VAL A 71 13.98 -11.40 -6.27
C VAL A 71 14.47 -11.50 -7.72
N GLU A 72 14.84 -12.71 -8.19
CA GLU A 72 15.27 -12.96 -9.56
C GLU A 72 14.17 -12.71 -10.61
N GLN A 73 12.92 -13.05 -10.29
CA GLN A 73 11.76 -12.85 -11.17
C GLN A 73 11.22 -11.42 -11.17
N THR A 74 11.64 -10.61 -10.20
CA THR A 74 11.17 -9.22 -10.10
C THR A 74 11.80 -8.36 -11.18
N ILE A 75 10.96 -7.76 -12.00
CA ILE A 75 11.36 -6.80 -13.02
C ILE A 75 11.31 -5.40 -12.40
N SER A 76 12.41 -4.66 -12.48
CA SER A 76 12.43 -3.23 -12.21
C SER A 76 12.99 -2.51 -13.43
N ARG A 77 12.20 -1.63 -14.00
CA ARG A 77 12.60 -0.84 -15.17
C ARG A 77 12.27 0.63 -14.95
N GLN A 78 13.16 1.47 -15.38
CA GLN A 78 12.95 2.92 -15.40
C GLN A 78 12.69 3.38 -16.83
N SER A 79 11.64 4.19 -17.01
CA SER A 79 11.32 4.87 -18.24
C SER A 79 11.09 6.37 -17.95
N GLY A 80 12.06 7.20 -18.31
CA GLY A 80 12.04 8.62 -17.97
C GLY A 80 12.05 8.86 -16.45
N ASP A 81 10.99 9.45 -15.92
CA ASP A 81 10.79 9.73 -14.50
C ASP A 81 9.96 8.66 -13.76
N THR A 82 9.61 7.57 -14.46
CA THR A 82 8.75 6.50 -13.92
C THR A 82 9.58 5.25 -13.65
N LEU A 83 9.52 4.74 -12.41
CA LEU A 83 10.01 3.43 -12.00
C LEU A 83 8.84 2.44 -11.97
N ILE A 84 8.98 1.33 -12.68
CA ILE A 84 7.99 0.26 -12.74
C ILE A 84 8.60 -0.96 -12.06
N ILE A 85 7.88 -1.53 -11.10
CA ILE A 85 8.27 -2.75 -10.38
C ILE A 85 7.14 -3.75 -10.55
N GLU A 86 7.45 -4.87 -11.19
CA GLU A 86 6.50 -5.94 -11.53
C GLU A 86 7.00 -7.26 -10.94
N ASN A 87 6.09 -7.99 -10.32
CA ASN A 87 6.36 -9.35 -9.85
C ASN A 87 5.15 -10.23 -10.17
N ASP A 88 5.32 -11.08 -11.19
CA ASP A 88 4.31 -12.04 -11.63
C ASP A 88 4.29 -13.27 -10.70
N GLU A 89 3.65 -13.18 -9.56
CA GLU A 89 3.43 -14.34 -8.69
C GLU A 89 2.20 -15.16 -9.13
N HIS A 90 2.25 -15.75 -10.34
CA HIS A 90 1.24 -16.72 -10.81
C HIS A 90 1.51 -18.15 -10.30
N SER A 91 2.53 -18.36 -9.48
CA SER A 91 2.93 -19.69 -9.01
C SER A 91 2.39 -20.01 -7.62
N GLY A 92 1.07 -20.06 -7.48
CA GLY A 92 0.38 -20.54 -6.28
C GLY A 92 0.62 -22.03 -5.98
N ARG A 93 1.86 -22.43 -5.64
CA ARG A 93 2.20 -23.80 -5.24
C ARG A 93 2.96 -23.95 -3.93
N SER A 94 3.23 -22.87 -3.23
CA SER A 94 3.84 -22.97 -1.90
C SER A 94 2.96 -22.23 -0.90
N GLY A 95 2.39 -22.94 0.06
CA GLY A 95 1.50 -22.44 1.11
C GLY A 95 2.14 -21.50 2.13
N ARG A 96 3.28 -20.89 1.81
CA ARG A 96 3.92 -19.80 2.54
C ARG A 96 3.83 -18.55 1.68
N ARG A 97 3.15 -17.55 2.17
CA ARG A 97 3.16 -16.18 1.59
C ARG A 97 4.56 -15.60 1.76
N SER A 98 5.43 -15.85 0.78
CA SER A 98 6.69 -15.12 0.68
C SER A 98 6.38 -13.77 0.06
N SER A 99 6.36 -12.70 0.84
CA SER A 99 6.21 -11.35 0.32
C SER A 99 7.55 -10.83 -0.21
N LEU A 100 7.51 -10.22 -1.40
CA LEU A 100 8.62 -9.44 -1.91
C LEU A 100 8.62 -8.09 -1.21
N ARG A 101 9.72 -7.72 -0.59
CA ARG A 101 9.89 -6.42 0.05
C ARG A 101 10.74 -5.51 -0.81
N VAL A 102 10.24 -4.33 -1.07
CA VAL A 102 10.93 -3.26 -1.80
C VAL A 102 11.14 -2.07 -0.87
N GLU A 103 12.38 -1.68 -0.66
CA GLU A 103 12.74 -0.45 0.03
C GLU A 103 13.24 0.57 -0.99
N LEU A 104 12.53 1.68 -1.10
CA LEU A 104 12.77 2.71 -2.10
C LEU A 104 12.98 4.07 -1.42
N VAL A 105 14.03 4.75 -1.80
CA VAL A 105 14.31 6.13 -1.39
C VAL A 105 14.30 7.02 -2.62
N LEU A 106 13.52 8.10 -2.58
CA LEU A 106 13.43 9.06 -3.67
C LEU A 106 13.54 10.50 -3.12
N PRO A 107 14.12 11.44 -3.87
CA PRO A 107 14.16 12.86 -3.46
C PRO A 107 12.79 13.53 -3.54
N ALA A 108 11.92 13.10 -4.45
CA ALA A 108 10.58 13.63 -4.63
C ALA A 108 9.62 12.54 -5.11
N LEU A 109 8.33 12.68 -4.80
CA LEU A 109 7.29 11.79 -5.28
C LEU A 109 6.13 12.61 -5.84
N ARG A 110 5.67 12.30 -7.05
CA ARG A 110 4.52 12.93 -7.72
C ARG A 110 3.39 11.94 -7.99
N GLU A 111 3.73 10.66 -8.09
CA GLU A 111 2.74 9.63 -8.38
C GLU A 111 3.15 8.28 -7.78
N LEU A 112 2.19 7.61 -7.16
CA LEU A 112 2.30 6.21 -6.78
C LEU A 112 1.03 5.49 -7.22
N ILE A 113 1.17 4.58 -8.18
CA ILE A 113 0.10 3.70 -8.65
C ILE A 113 0.42 2.29 -8.17
N SER A 114 -0.52 1.69 -7.45
CA SER A 114 -0.40 0.32 -6.97
C SER A 114 -1.57 -0.52 -7.47
N GLU A 115 -1.28 -1.44 -8.36
CA GLU A 115 -2.16 -2.54 -8.79
C GLU A 115 -1.84 -3.83 -8.00
N SER A 116 -1.14 -3.66 -6.88
CA SER A 116 -0.58 -4.72 -6.06
C SER A 116 -1.56 -5.20 -4.99
N LEU A 117 -1.40 -6.47 -4.58
CA LEU A 117 -2.08 -7.06 -3.42
C LEU A 117 -1.30 -6.84 -2.11
N GLY A 118 -0.11 -6.28 -2.18
CA GLY A 118 0.77 -6.02 -1.03
C GLY A 118 0.44 -4.72 -0.29
N ARG A 119 1.34 -4.37 0.62
CA ARG A 119 1.26 -3.12 1.39
C ARG A 119 2.24 -2.09 0.86
N SER A 120 1.77 -0.86 0.67
CA SER A 120 2.61 0.29 0.34
C SER A 120 2.65 1.27 1.51
N GLU A 121 3.84 1.54 2.03
CA GLU A 121 4.09 2.52 3.10
C GLU A 121 4.90 3.69 2.54
N VAL A 122 4.37 4.91 2.62
CA VAL A 122 4.97 6.15 2.10
C VAL A 122 5.19 7.13 3.24
N THR A 123 6.40 7.69 3.37
CA THR A 123 6.73 8.54 4.53
C THR A 123 7.48 9.81 4.14
N GLY A 124 7.07 10.95 4.70
CA GLY A 124 7.86 12.19 4.79
C GLY A 124 7.96 13.01 3.51
N PHE A 125 7.15 12.76 2.50
CA PHE A 125 7.22 13.50 1.23
C PHE A 125 6.53 14.87 1.28
N SER A 126 7.08 15.80 0.52
CA SER A 126 6.49 17.11 0.30
C SER A 126 6.64 17.56 -1.16
N GLY A 127 5.73 18.41 -1.62
CA GLY A 127 5.76 18.92 -2.99
C GLY A 127 4.50 19.70 -3.40
N GLU A 128 4.39 20.00 -4.68
CA GLU A 128 3.23 20.70 -5.24
C GLU A 128 2.03 19.76 -5.42
N ASN A 129 2.23 18.65 -6.13
CA ASN A 129 1.16 17.75 -6.47
C ASN A 129 1.59 16.31 -6.24
N ILE A 130 0.65 15.50 -5.73
CA ILE A 130 0.81 14.05 -5.68
C ILE A 130 -0.47 13.36 -6.14
N HIS A 131 -0.32 12.27 -6.86
CA HIS A 131 -1.40 11.33 -7.21
C HIS A 131 -1.10 9.97 -6.59
N LEU A 132 -2.02 9.48 -5.77
CA LEU A 132 -2.00 8.16 -5.15
C LEU A 132 -3.15 7.34 -5.74
N SER A 133 -2.86 6.23 -6.38
CA SER A 133 -3.86 5.30 -6.91
C SER A 133 -3.66 3.90 -6.36
N LEU A 134 -4.75 3.29 -5.90
CA LEU A 134 -4.79 1.89 -5.48
C LEU A 134 -5.95 1.21 -6.20
N ASP A 135 -5.62 0.34 -7.17
CA ASP A 135 -6.60 -0.35 -8.02
C ASP A 135 -6.71 -1.85 -7.70
N GLY A 136 -6.04 -2.30 -6.65
CA GLY A 136 -6.04 -3.69 -6.21
C GLY A 136 -6.81 -3.93 -4.92
N ALA A 137 -6.49 -5.05 -4.25
CA ALA A 137 -6.97 -5.40 -2.92
C ALA A 137 -5.89 -5.22 -1.83
N GLY A 138 -4.85 -4.48 -2.14
CA GLY A 138 -3.76 -4.15 -1.21
C GLY A 138 -4.12 -3.05 -0.23
N SER A 139 -3.10 -2.55 0.45
CA SER A 139 -3.24 -1.40 1.34
C SER A 139 -2.15 -0.35 1.08
N MET A 140 -2.53 0.92 1.20
CA MET A 140 -1.59 2.04 1.09
C MET A 140 -1.67 2.92 2.33
N THR A 141 -0.54 3.17 2.96
CA THR A 141 -0.43 4.10 4.10
C THR A 141 0.54 5.21 3.75
N MET A 142 0.14 6.47 3.95
CA MET A 142 1.00 7.64 3.80
C MET A 142 1.06 8.40 5.12
N GLN A 143 2.27 8.78 5.54
CA GLN A 143 2.47 9.44 6.83
C GLN A 143 3.32 10.71 6.71
N GLY A 144 2.90 11.77 7.42
CA GLY A 144 3.69 12.99 7.60
C GLY A 144 4.04 13.69 6.30
N SER A 145 3.05 13.94 5.44
CA SER A 145 3.26 14.49 4.10
C SER A 145 2.59 15.84 3.91
N SER A 146 3.22 16.72 3.11
CA SER A 146 2.72 18.06 2.82
C SER A 146 2.76 18.36 1.33
N TYR A 147 1.57 18.55 0.74
CA TYR A 147 1.43 18.86 -0.68
C TYR A 147 0.39 19.95 -0.89
N ARG A 148 0.55 20.74 -1.96
CA ARG A 148 -0.47 21.71 -2.32
C ARG A 148 -1.75 21.03 -2.81
N VAL A 149 -1.63 20.04 -3.69
CA VAL A 149 -2.76 19.25 -4.22
C VAL A 149 -2.48 17.75 -4.05
N VAL A 150 -3.42 17.05 -3.44
CA VAL A 150 -3.39 15.60 -3.30
C VAL A 150 -4.57 15.00 -4.03
N LYS A 151 -4.29 14.18 -5.04
CA LYS A 151 -5.30 13.37 -5.71
C LYS A 151 -5.20 11.93 -5.21
N VAL A 152 -6.33 11.38 -4.79
CA VAL A 152 -6.44 10.01 -4.28
C VAL A 152 -7.48 9.27 -5.10
N THR A 153 -7.11 8.10 -5.62
CA THR A 153 -8.01 7.21 -6.34
C THR A 153 -7.98 5.84 -5.71
N LEU A 154 -9.14 5.31 -5.36
CA LEU A 154 -9.30 3.93 -4.87
C LEU A 154 -10.33 3.21 -5.73
N GLY A 155 -9.85 2.32 -6.61
CA GLY A 155 -10.69 1.62 -7.60
C GLY A 155 -11.12 0.22 -7.19
N GLY A 156 -10.48 -0.40 -6.19
CA GLY A 156 -10.68 -1.80 -5.85
C GLY A 156 -11.36 -2.06 -4.50
N LEU A 157 -10.90 -3.15 -3.85
CA LEU A 157 -11.35 -3.58 -2.51
C LEU A 157 -10.34 -3.22 -1.41
N GLY A 158 -9.32 -2.45 -1.76
CA GLY A 158 -8.22 -2.11 -0.87
C GLY A 158 -8.57 -1.07 0.19
N SER A 159 -7.55 -0.66 0.94
CA SER A 159 -7.68 0.42 1.92
C SER A 159 -6.55 1.44 1.79
N MET A 160 -6.89 2.71 1.98
CA MET A 160 -5.91 3.79 2.02
C MET A 160 -6.00 4.55 3.35
N ASN A 161 -4.84 4.77 3.99
CA ASN A 161 -4.75 5.50 5.25
C ASN A 161 -3.73 6.64 5.12
N LEU A 162 -4.20 7.88 5.12
CA LEU A 162 -3.39 9.08 4.94
C LEU A 162 -3.36 9.87 6.25
N GLN A 163 -2.23 9.79 6.96
CA GLN A 163 -2.05 10.34 8.31
C GLN A 163 -1.12 11.56 8.32
N GLY A 164 -1.46 12.56 9.12
CA GLY A 164 -0.66 13.77 9.25
C GLY A 164 -0.51 14.54 7.94
N LEU A 165 -1.54 14.50 7.09
CA LEU A 165 -1.55 15.15 5.79
C LEU A 165 -1.86 16.64 5.93
N ASN A 166 -1.07 17.49 5.24
CA ASN A 166 -1.31 18.92 5.14
C ASN A 166 -1.40 19.32 3.66
N ALA A 167 -2.54 19.91 3.26
CA ALA A 167 -2.77 20.24 1.86
C ALA A 167 -3.58 21.53 1.68
N ASP A 168 -3.60 22.12 0.48
CA ASP A 168 -4.58 23.11 0.10
C ASP A 168 -5.86 22.42 -0.43
N LEU A 169 -5.69 21.40 -1.27
CA LEU A 169 -6.78 20.66 -1.89
C LEU A 169 -6.55 19.16 -1.84
N ILE A 170 -7.56 18.43 -1.40
CA ILE A 170 -7.65 16.99 -1.58
C ILE A 170 -8.81 16.66 -2.51
N GLU A 171 -8.53 15.88 -3.55
CA GLU A 171 -9.50 15.29 -4.45
C GLU A 171 -9.48 13.77 -4.28
N LEU A 172 -10.57 13.22 -3.76
CA LEU A 172 -10.74 11.80 -3.51
C LEU A 172 -11.78 11.23 -4.47
N ASN A 173 -11.39 10.19 -5.23
CA ASN A 173 -12.29 9.36 -6.00
C ASN A 173 -12.27 7.94 -5.44
N LEU A 174 -13.42 7.47 -4.99
CA LEU A 174 -13.62 6.13 -4.48
C LEU A 174 -14.63 5.40 -5.36
N GLU A 175 -14.11 4.44 -6.14
CA GLU A 175 -14.86 3.63 -7.09
C GLU A 175 -14.74 2.17 -6.66
N GLY A 176 -15.72 1.61 -6.01
CA GLY A 176 -15.63 0.21 -5.57
C GLY A 176 -16.12 0.00 -4.14
N ALA A 177 -15.50 -0.93 -3.40
CA ALA A 177 -15.89 -1.28 -2.03
C ALA A 177 -14.74 -1.10 -1.03
N GLY A 178 -13.78 -0.26 -1.36
CA GLY A 178 -12.64 0.04 -0.50
C GLY A 178 -12.95 1.08 0.59
N TYR A 179 -11.95 1.32 1.43
CA TYR A 179 -12.08 2.23 2.56
C TYR A 179 -10.91 3.23 2.62
N VAL A 180 -11.24 4.51 2.80
CA VAL A 180 -10.23 5.58 2.93
C VAL A 180 -10.34 6.23 4.28
N THR A 181 -9.22 6.36 4.99
CA THR A 181 -9.09 7.13 6.23
C THR A 181 -8.19 8.34 5.97
N LEU A 182 -8.64 9.52 6.38
CA LEU A 182 -7.88 10.76 6.31
C LEU A 182 -7.68 11.35 7.71
N GLU A 183 -6.45 11.72 8.03
CA GLU A 183 -6.08 12.46 9.23
C GLU A 183 -5.17 13.64 8.89
N GLY A 184 -5.45 14.81 9.42
CA GLY A 184 -4.69 16.03 9.12
C GLY A 184 -5.57 17.24 8.82
N ARG A 185 -5.18 18.02 7.81
CA ARG A 185 -5.93 19.22 7.45
C ARG A 185 -5.76 19.62 5.98
N ALA A 186 -6.79 20.28 5.44
CA ALA A 186 -6.72 20.99 4.17
C ALA A 186 -7.64 22.21 4.16
N ARG A 187 -7.48 23.08 3.16
CA ARG A 187 -8.51 24.12 2.90
C ARG A 187 -9.75 23.50 2.30
N THR A 188 -9.57 22.56 1.35
CA THR A 188 -10.70 21.96 0.64
C THR A 188 -10.53 20.44 0.54
N LEU A 189 -11.60 19.74 0.88
CA LEU A 189 -11.78 18.31 0.63
C LEU A 189 -12.94 18.13 -0.36
N ARG A 190 -12.66 17.49 -1.50
CA ARG A 190 -13.66 17.03 -2.46
C ARG A 190 -13.61 15.51 -2.51
N ALA A 191 -14.75 14.88 -2.25
CA ALA A 191 -14.87 13.43 -2.27
C ALA A 191 -16.00 13.04 -3.23
N ASN A 192 -15.64 12.27 -4.26
CA ASN A 192 -16.57 11.61 -5.14
C ASN A 192 -16.56 10.11 -4.80
N MET A 193 -17.71 9.56 -4.44
CA MET A 193 -17.85 8.20 -3.95
C MET A 193 -18.93 7.45 -4.74
N GLU A 194 -18.48 6.46 -5.50
CA GLU A 194 -19.34 5.61 -6.34
C GLU A 194 -19.19 4.16 -5.89
N GLY A 195 -20.25 3.55 -5.38
CA GLY A 195 -20.22 2.14 -4.98
C GLY A 195 -20.57 1.88 -3.52
N LEU A 196 -19.84 0.96 -2.87
CA LEU A 196 -20.12 0.47 -1.49
C LEU A 196 -19.05 0.91 -0.48
N GLY A 197 -18.10 1.72 -0.90
CA GLY A 197 -16.95 2.09 -0.10
C GLY A 197 -17.24 3.08 1.03
N GLY A 198 -16.23 3.35 1.86
CA GLY A 198 -16.32 4.26 2.99
C GLY A 198 -15.21 5.29 3.04
N LEU A 199 -15.55 6.50 3.54
CA LEU A 199 -14.60 7.56 3.85
C LEU A 199 -14.71 7.91 5.34
N ASP A 200 -13.62 7.78 6.08
CA ASP A 200 -13.48 8.35 7.42
C ASP A 200 -12.47 9.51 7.41
N ALA A 201 -12.99 10.72 7.40
CA ALA A 201 -12.27 11.97 7.54
C ALA A 201 -12.70 12.73 8.81
N LYS A 202 -13.13 12.03 9.86
CA LYS A 202 -13.50 12.64 11.13
C LYS A 202 -12.35 13.42 11.78
N GLN A 203 -11.13 12.88 11.67
CA GLN A 203 -9.91 13.50 12.20
C GLN A 203 -9.19 14.38 11.17
N PHE A 204 -9.87 14.68 10.06
CA PHE A 204 -9.35 15.53 9.00
C PHE A 204 -10.13 16.85 8.95
N MET A 205 -9.48 17.95 9.35
CA MET A 205 -10.12 19.27 9.38
C MET A 205 -10.04 19.94 8.00
N ALA A 206 -11.19 20.33 7.45
CA ALA A 206 -11.23 21.11 6.22
C ALA A 206 -12.12 22.35 6.38
N ASP A 207 -11.71 23.50 5.79
CA ASP A 207 -12.55 24.69 5.77
C ASP A 207 -13.78 24.44 4.89
N SER A 208 -13.61 23.83 3.74
CA SER A 208 -14.67 23.50 2.81
C SER A 208 -14.67 22.02 2.45
N VAL A 209 -15.81 21.39 2.57
CA VAL A 209 -16.02 19.98 2.21
C VAL A 209 -17.11 19.86 1.15
N SER A 210 -16.82 19.14 0.06
CA SER A 210 -17.82 18.70 -0.91
C SER A 210 -17.83 17.17 -0.97
N VAL A 211 -18.99 16.56 -0.79
CA VAL A 211 -19.17 15.11 -0.93
C VAL A 211 -20.27 14.86 -1.94
N ASP A 212 -19.90 14.14 -3.00
CA ASP A 212 -20.83 13.60 -3.98
C ASP A 212 -20.85 12.08 -3.78
N LEU A 213 -21.95 11.53 -3.24
CA LEU A 213 -22.09 10.13 -2.92
C LEU A 213 -23.21 9.53 -3.74
N SER A 214 -22.84 8.61 -4.63
CA SER A 214 -23.78 7.82 -5.41
C SER A 214 -23.59 6.33 -5.10
N GLY A 215 -24.61 5.68 -4.54
CA GLY A 215 -24.56 4.28 -4.16
C GLY A 215 -24.96 4.00 -2.72
N LEU A 216 -24.29 3.00 -2.08
CA LEU A 216 -24.58 2.52 -0.72
C LEU A 216 -23.45 2.86 0.28
N GLY A 217 -22.50 3.67 -0.13
CA GLY A 217 -21.35 4.04 0.66
C GLY A 217 -21.67 4.92 1.88
N SER A 218 -20.66 5.16 2.69
CA SER A 218 -20.76 6.07 3.83
C SER A 218 -19.56 7.02 3.90
N ALA A 219 -19.83 8.29 4.26
CA ALA A 219 -18.78 9.26 4.51
C ALA A 219 -18.93 9.91 5.89
N THR A 220 -17.82 10.03 6.61
CA THR A 220 -17.72 10.85 7.80
C THR A 220 -16.70 11.95 7.53
N VAL A 221 -17.11 13.21 7.63
CA VAL A 221 -16.26 14.38 7.32
C VAL A 221 -16.30 15.42 8.43
N ASN A 222 -15.31 16.30 8.46
CA ASN A 222 -15.22 17.38 9.41
C ASN A 222 -15.01 18.71 8.64
N ALA A 223 -16.07 19.53 8.59
CA ALA A 223 -16.12 20.79 7.86
C ALA A 223 -16.22 21.97 8.82
N HIS A 224 -15.42 23.02 8.61
CA HIS A 224 -15.40 24.18 9.49
C HIS A 224 -16.28 25.34 8.97
N VAL A 225 -16.25 25.63 7.66
CA VAL A 225 -16.93 26.78 7.07
C VAL A 225 -18.06 26.34 6.14
N ASN A 226 -17.76 25.49 5.17
CA ASN A 226 -18.71 25.10 4.14
C ASN A 226 -18.85 23.57 4.05
N ALA A 227 -20.09 23.10 3.95
CA ALA A 227 -20.39 21.71 3.60
C ALA A 227 -21.40 21.66 2.46
N ASN A 228 -20.99 21.07 1.33
CA ASN A 228 -21.83 20.82 0.16
C ASN A 228 -21.95 19.30 -0.04
N LEU A 229 -23.16 18.76 0.10
CA LEU A 229 -23.42 17.33 0.10
C LEU A 229 -24.48 16.99 -0.94
N ASN A 230 -24.12 16.12 -1.88
CA ASN A 230 -25.05 15.55 -2.84
C ASN A 230 -25.09 14.03 -2.61
N LEU A 231 -26.25 13.50 -2.27
CA LEU A 231 -26.45 12.07 -2.06
C LEU A 231 -27.48 11.57 -3.07
N SER A 232 -27.08 10.58 -3.85
CA SER A 232 -28.00 9.84 -4.70
C SER A 232 -27.90 8.34 -4.37
N GLY A 233 -29.00 7.75 -3.90
CA GLY A 233 -29.05 6.35 -3.49
C GLY A 233 -29.37 6.14 -2.01
N LEU A 234 -28.75 5.14 -1.35
CA LEU A 234 -29.01 4.71 0.03
C LEU A 234 -27.86 5.01 1.00
N GLY A 235 -26.89 5.80 0.56
CA GLY A 235 -25.70 6.11 1.35
C GLY A 235 -25.96 7.05 2.51
N SER A 236 -24.95 7.24 3.35
CA SER A 236 -25.04 8.14 4.50
C SER A 236 -23.82 9.05 4.63
N VAL A 237 -24.05 10.31 5.03
CA VAL A 237 -22.98 11.26 5.34
C VAL A 237 -23.15 11.80 6.74
N THR A 238 -22.08 11.73 7.55
CA THR A 238 -22.01 12.34 8.88
C THR A 238 -21.02 13.50 8.84
N VAL A 239 -21.47 14.70 9.21
CA VAL A 239 -20.64 15.91 9.21
C VAL A 239 -20.38 16.37 10.64
N TYR A 240 -19.13 16.51 10.97
CA TYR A 240 -18.60 17.15 12.18
C TYR A 240 -18.15 18.58 11.87
N GLY A 241 -17.87 19.38 12.93
CA GLY A 241 -17.24 20.71 12.82
C GLY A 241 -18.20 21.89 12.72
N LYS A 242 -19.53 21.67 12.65
CA LYS A 242 -20.59 22.70 12.66
C LYS A 242 -20.42 23.80 11.61
N PRO A 243 -20.30 23.46 10.31
CA PRO A 243 -20.09 24.43 9.25
C PRO A 243 -21.23 25.49 9.21
N GLN A 244 -20.84 26.74 8.91
CA GLN A 244 -21.77 27.86 8.84
C GLN A 244 -22.68 27.75 7.60
N ASN A 245 -22.09 27.35 6.47
CA ASN A 245 -22.82 27.21 5.22
C ASN A 245 -23.04 25.73 4.92
N ARG A 246 -24.32 25.37 4.80
CA ARG A 246 -24.74 23.99 4.55
C ARG A 246 -25.61 23.93 3.30
N LYS A 247 -25.16 23.18 2.30
CA LYS A 247 -25.95 22.86 1.13
C LYS A 247 -26.09 21.33 1.04
N VAL A 248 -27.33 20.85 1.00
CA VAL A 248 -27.61 19.42 0.96
C VAL A 248 -28.65 19.16 -0.12
N SER A 249 -28.33 18.19 -0.98
CA SER A 249 -29.26 17.61 -1.93
C SER A 249 -29.30 16.10 -1.67
N VAL A 250 -30.48 15.54 -1.48
CA VAL A 250 -30.66 14.10 -1.31
C VAL A 250 -31.71 13.65 -2.31
N ASP A 251 -31.27 12.78 -3.23
CA ASP A 251 -32.11 12.10 -4.19
C ASP A 251 -32.08 10.59 -3.89
N GLY A 252 -33.13 10.09 -3.28
CA GLY A 252 -33.22 8.71 -2.80
C GLY A 252 -33.51 8.61 -1.29
N LEU A 253 -32.99 7.54 -0.65
CA LEU A 253 -33.18 7.24 0.77
C LEU A 253 -31.91 7.50 1.61
N GLY A 254 -31.00 8.31 1.08
CA GLY A 254 -29.76 8.69 1.76
C GLY A 254 -30.02 9.49 3.03
N LYS A 255 -29.07 9.44 3.99
CA LYS A 255 -29.17 10.13 5.27
C LYS A 255 -27.99 11.07 5.53
N VAL A 256 -28.28 12.31 5.91
CA VAL A 256 -27.27 13.25 6.42
C VAL A 256 -27.46 13.47 7.92
N SER A 257 -26.35 13.40 8.67
CA SER A 257 -26.30 13.60 10.11
C SER A 257 -25.28 14.68 10.46
N TRP A 258 -25.66 15.62 11.34
CA TRP A 258 -24.80 16.71 11.82
C TRP A 258 -24.43 16.48 13.29
N LYS A 259 -23.15 16.64 13.63
CA LYS A 259 -22.61 16.38 14.97
C LYS A 259 -21.89 17.59 15.56
#